data_922918a57156fcf8270d0624225dbdf8
#
_entry.id   922918a57156fcf8270d0624225dbdf8
#
_cell.length_a   1.000
_cell.length_b   1.000
_cell.length_c   1.000
_cell.angle_alpha   90.00
_cell.angle_beta   90.00
_cell.angle_gamma   90.00
#
_symmetry.space_group_name_H-M   'P 1'
#
loop_
_entity.id
_entity.type
_entity.pdbx_description
1 polymer ?
#
loop_
_entity_poly.entity_id
_entity_poly.type
_entity_poly.pdbx_seq_one_letter_code
_entity_poly.pdbx_strand_id
1 'polypeptide(L)'
;PSNPCFKITDIKAVAHIAKKHDLLLAVDNTFMTPLGQSPLSLGADIVVHSATKFLGGHSDIIAGAAITNRKDVAEALYLLQNGTGTALSAHDSWTLAKHLKTLPVRFRQSTSNAEKLVDFLSQRDEVAEVYYPGNSNLHLSQAKSGGAVIGFRLKDETKAQAFVDALTLPLVSVSLGGVETILSHPATMSHAAVPEEVRNERGITFGLFRLSVGLEQPEELIADIDYALKEAFNESIIEPFEEQRFSS
;
A
#
# COMPACT_ATOMS: atom_id res chain seq x y z
N PRO A 1 -1.20 -9.72 0.08
CA PRO A 1 -0.03 -9.22 -0.64
C PRO A 1 1.01 -8.62 0.32
N SER A 2 2.31 -8.81 0.03
CA SER A 2 3.40 -8.21 0.81
C SER A 2 3.60 -6.72 0.46
N ASN A 3 4.24 -5.97 1.36
CA ASN A 3 4.58 -4.56 1.17
C ASN A 3 6.12 -4.43 1.07
N PRO A 4 6.70 -3.79 0.04
CA PRO A 4 6.06 -3.10 -1.08
C PRO A 4 5.97 -3.95 -2.36
N CYS A 5 6.47 -5.19 -2.39
CA CYS A 5 6.67 -5.96 -3.63
C CYS A 5 5.47 -6.82 -4.03
N PHE A 6 4.35 -6.75 -3.32
CA PHE A 6 3.08 -7.43 -3.64
C PHE A 6 3.17 -8.95 -3.87
N LYS A 7 4.15 -9.62 -3.25
CA LYS A 7 4.22 -11.09 -3.29
C LYS A 7 2.97 -11.70 -2.65
N ILE A 8 2.35 -12.64 -3.34
CA ILE A 8 1.12 -13.28 -2.88
C ILE A 8 1.46 -14.58 -2.14
N THR A 9 0.91 -14.70 -0.94
CA THR A 9 1.01 -15.90 -0.11
C THR A 9 -0.29 -16.69 -0.19
N ASP A 10 -0.23 -17.98 -0.40
CA ASP A 10 -1.37 -18.89 -0.27
C ASP A 10 -1.71 -19.07 1.22
N ILE A 11 -2.76 -18.37 1.67
CA ILE A 11 -3.17 -18.38 3.08
C ILE A 11 -3.64 -19.77 3.51
N LYS A 12 -4.37 -20.50 2.64
CA LYS A 12 -4.84 -21.87 2.95
C LYS A 12 -3.67 -22.84 3.11
N ALA A 13 -2.67 -22.76 2.24
CA ALA A 13 -1.49 -23.62 2.34
C ALA A 13 -0.71 -23.33 3.63
N VAL A 14 -0.49 -22.07 3.99
CA VAL A 14 0.16 -21.68 5.25
C VAL A 14 -0.66 -22.10 6.46
N ALA A 15 -1.98 -21.94 6.42
CA ALA A 15 -2.88 -22.39 7.49
C ALA A 15 -2.78 -23.91 7.71
N HIS A 16 -2.69 -24.70 6.63
CA HIS A 16 -2.47 -26.14 6.72
C HIS A 16 -1.14 -26.50 7.42
N ILE A 17 -0.07 -25.80 7.07
CA ILE A 17 1.24 -25.98 7.70
C ILE A 17 1.19 -25.59 9.17
N ALA A 18 0.63 -24.41 9.49
CA ALA A 18 0.49 -23.94 10.86
C ALA A 18 -0.27 -24.96 11.74
N LYS A 19 -1.41 -25.46 11.25
CA LYS A 19 -2.19 -26.47 11.95
C LYS A 19 -1.41 -27.79 12.15
N LYS A 20 -0.64 -28.23 11.17
CA LYS A 20 0.18 -29.44 11.28
C LYS A 20 1.25 -29.34 12.39
N HIS A 21 1.71 -28.14 12.67
CA HIS A 21 2.76 -27.86 13.66
C HIS A 21 2.23 -27.22 14.95
N ASP A 22 0.92 -27.23 15.16
CA ASP A 22 0.25 -26.60 16.31
C ASP A 22 0.64 -25.14 16.52
N LEU A 23 0.74 -24.38 15.42
CA LEU A 23 1.06 -22.97 15.40
C LEU A 23 -0.19 -22.13 15.11
N LEU A 24 -0.20 -20.91 15.65
CA LEU A 24 -1.19 -19.89 15.29
C LEU A 24 -0.79 -19.17 14.01
N LEU A 25 -1.73 -19.00 13.09
CA LEU A 25 -1.54 -18.19 11.91
C LEU A 25 -2.20 -16.82 12.11
N ALA A 26 -1.38 -15.77 12.17
CA ALA A 26 -1.82 -14.39 12.12
C ALA A 26 -1.62 -13.81 10.71
N VAL A 27 -2.63 -13.15 10.16
CA VAL A 27 -2.58 -12.52 8.83
C VAL A 27 -2.85 -11.02 8.97
N ASP A 28 -1.88 -10.21 8.56
CA ASP A 28 -2.12 -8.77 8.36
C ASP A 28 -2.91 -8.56 7.07
N ASN A 29 -4.14 -8.08 7.21
CA ASN A 29 -5.08 -7.87 6.11
C ASN A 29 -5.34 -6.38 5.82
N THR A 30 -4.42 -5.51 6.23
CA THR A 30 -4.55 -4.05 6.11
C THR A 30 -4.84 -3.61 4.67
N PHE A 31 -4.13 -4.16 3.67
CA PHE A 31 -4.29 -3.77 2.26
C PHE A 31 -5.65 -4.15 1.68
N MET A 32 -6.17 -5.29 2.09
CA MET A 32 -7.39 -5.83 1.48
C MET A 32 -8.65 -5.46 2.22
N THR A 33 -8.58 -5.00 3.46
CA THR A 33 -9.74 -4.77 4.32
C THR A 33 -10.61 -6.03 4.48
N PRO A 34 -11.59 -6.09 5.37
CA PRO A 34 -12.53 -7.22 5.42
C PRO A 34 -13.45 -7.30 4.20
N LEU A 35 -13.48 -6.25 3.36
CA LEU A 35 -14.28 -6.24 2.14
C LEU A 35 -13.62 -6.99 0.99
N GLY A 36 -12.28 -6.85 0.86
CA GLY A 36 -11.51 -7.47 -0.20
C GLY A 36 -11.08 -8.91 0.12
N GLN A 37 -10.77 -9.23 1.39
CA GLN A 37 -10.31 -10.57 1.78
C GLN A 37 -10.74 -10.92 3.20
N SER A 38 -11.05 -12.20 3.44
CA SER A 38 -11.49 -12.73 4.73
C SER A 38 -10.58 -13.88 5.20
N PRO A 39 -9.38 -13.59 5.78
CA PRO A 39 -8.39 -14.63 6.10
C PRO A 39 -8.88 -15.68 7.13
N LEU A 40 -9.80 -15.33 8.05
CA LEU A 40 -10.37 -16.32 8.97
C LEU A 40 -11.10 -17.44 8.23
N SER A 41 -11.79 -17.14 7.13
CA SER A 41 -12.46 -18.16 6.30
C SER A 41 -11.46 -19.00 5.48
N LEU A 42 -10.19 -18.59 5.40
CA LEU A 42 -9.11 -19.29 4.73
C LEU A 42 -8.24 -20.10 5.70
N GLY A 43 -8.58 -20.08 7.00
CA GLY A 43 -7.92 -20.86 8.03
C GLY A 43 -6.93 -20.08 8.92
N ALA A 44 -6.88 -18.76 8.83
CA ALA A 44 -6.14 -17.94 9.79
C ALA A 44 -6.82 -17.98 11.16
N ASP A 45 -6.03 -17.95 12.23
CA ASP A 45 -6.52 -17.88 13.62
C ASP A 45 -6.75 -16.44 14.06
N ILE A 46 -5.92 -15.52 13.56
CA ILE A 46 -5.95 -14.10 13.89
C ILE A 46 -5.85 -13.29 12.60
N VAL A 47 -6.67 -12.26 12.49
CA VAL A 47 -6.53 -11.22 11.45
C VAL A 47 -6.23 -9.91 12.12
N VAL A 48 -5.16 -9.25 11.65
CA VAL A 48 -4.77 -7.91 12.10
C VAL A 48 -5.02 -6.89 11.00
N HIS A 49 -5.41 -5.69 11.41
CA HIS A 49 -5.50 -4.52 10.56
C HIS A 49 -4.82 -3.33 11.23
N SER A 50 -4.00 -2.62 10.50
CA SER A 50 -3.74 -1.22 10.83
C SER A 50 -5.01 -0.42 10.51
N ALA A 51 -5.80 -0.10 11.53
CA ALA A 51 -7.02 0.68 11.34
C ALA A 51 -6.72 2.15 11.03
N THR A 52 -5.47 2.59 11.24
CA THR A 52 -4.90 3.86 10.75
C THR A 52 -5.05 4.03 9.24
N LYS A 53 -5.10 2.91 8.48
CA LYS A 53 -5.13 2.86 7.00
C LYS A 53 -6.59 2.89 6.49
N PHE A 54 -6.96 2.04 5.57
CA PHE A 54 -8.29 2.01 4.94
C PHE A 54 -9.48 2.02 5.91
N LEU A 55 -9.36 1.37 7.06
CA LEU A 55 -10.47 1.33 8.03
C LEU A 55 -10.79 2.74 8.56
N GLY A 56 -9.79 3.50 8.96
CA GLY A 56 -9.90 4.93 9.27
C GLY A 56 -10.11 5.74 7.99
N GLY A 57 -9.15 5.71 7.09
CA GLY A 57 -9.22 6.26 5.74
C GLY A 57 -9.09 7.77 5.62
N HIS A 58 -8.84 8.49 6.71
CA HIS A 58 -8.80 9.96 6.71
C HIS A 58 -7.51 10.52 7.32
N SER A 59 -6.51 9.66 7.57
CA SER A 59 -5.19 10.05 8.12
C SER A 59 -5.27 10.83 9.46
N ASP A 60 -6.34 10.64 10.22
CA ASP A 60 -6.70 11.40 11.43
C ASP A 60 -6.70 10.56 12.72
N ILE A 61 -6.48 9.23 12.62
CA ILE A 61 -6.39 8.33 13.78
C ILE A 61 -5.22 7.37 13.65
N ILE A 62 -4.69 6.95 14.80
CA ILE A 62 -3.75 5.83 14.92
C ILE A 62 -4.46 4.72 15.68
N ALA A 63 -4.78 3.63 14.98
CA ALA A 63 -5.54 2.53 15.54
C ALA A 63 -5.15 1.19 14.94
N GLY A 64 -5.38 0.12 15.70
CA GLY A 64 -5.25 -1.26 15.26
C GLY A 64 -6.49 -2.08 15.61
N ALA A 65 -6.68 -3.17 14.89
CA ALA A 65 -7.72 -4.15 15.20
C ALA A 65 -7.15 -5.56 15.06
N ALA A 66 -7.44 -6.41 16.04
CA ALA A 66 -7.18 -7.85 15.99
C ALA A 66 -8.49 -8.61 16.10
N ILE A 67 -8.74 -9.52 15.18
CA ILE A 67 -9.99 -10.26 15.05
C ILE A 67 -9.68 -11.74 15.07
N THR A 68 -10.44 -12.50 15.88
CA THR A 68 -10.31 -13.95 15.97
C THR A 68 -11.65 -14.60 16.26
N ASN A 69 -11.84 -15.86 15.81
CA ASN A 69 -12.97 -16.71 16.19
C ASN A 69 -12.62 -17.63 17.39
N ARG A 70 -11.37 -17.62 17.86
CA ARG A 70 -10.91 -18.46 18.96
C ARG A 70 -11.07 -17.74 20.30
N LYS A 71 -11.80 -18.37 21.22
CA LYS A 71 -12.07 -17.80 22.55
C LYS A 71 -10.79 -17.61 23.38
N ASP A 72 -9.90 -18.62 23.39
CA ASP A 72 -8.63 -18.59 24.10
C ASP A 72 -7.73 -17.42 23.63
N VAL A 73 -7.67 -17.19 22.32
CA VAL A 73 -6.91 -16.08 21.73
C VAL A 73 -7.59 -14.74 22.06
N ALA A 74 -8.92 -14.66 21.98
CA ALA A 74 -9.65 -13.43 22.31
C ALA A 74 -9.44 -13.02 23.77
N GLU A 75 -9.48 -13.95 24.69
CA GLU A 75 -9.22 -13.72 26.13
C GLU A 75 -7.79 -13.25 26.36
N ALA A 76 -6.79 -13.87 25.72
CA ALA A 76 -5.39 -13.46 25.82
C ALA A 76 -5.15 -12.04 25.26
N LEU A 77 -5.73 -11.72 24.11
CA LEU A 77 -5.65 -10.38 23.50
C LEU A 77 -6.30 -9.32 24.38
N TYR A 78 -7.47 -9.62 24.97
CA TYR A 78 -8.15 -8.71 25.89
C TYR A 78 -7.31 -8.43 27.15
N LEU A 79 -6.72 -9.47 27.74
CA LEU A 79 -5.84 -9.32 28.91
C LEU A 79 -4.60 -8.47 28.58
N LEU A 80 -3.99 -8.70 27.41
CA LEU A 80 -2.86 -7.89 26.95
C LEU A 80 -3.27 -6.43 26.75
N GLN A 81 -4.35 -6.18 26.02
CA GLN A 81 -4.85 -4.83 25.75
C GLN A 81 -5.09 -4.05 27.07
N ASN A 82 -5.76 -4.69 28.02
CA ASN A 82 -6.07 -4.08 29.31
C ASN A 82 -4.81 -3.88 30.17
N GLY A 83 -3.94 -4.90 30.24
CA GLY A 83 -2.73 -4.86 31.07
C GLY A 83 -1.65 -3.91 30.56
N THR A 84 -1.53 -3.75 29.25
CA THR A 84 -0.55 -2.84 28.62
C THR A 84 -1.08 -1.43 28.36
N GLY A 85 -2.39 -1.22 28.56
CA GLY A 85 -3.02 0.08 28.35
C GLY A 85 -3.12 0.49 26.88
N THR A 86 -3.10 -0.48 25.94
CA THR A 86 -3.19 -0.22 24.49
C THR A 86 -4.63 -0.09 23.99
N ALA A 87 -5.60 0.13 24.88
CA ALA A 87 -6.98 0.39 24.51
C ALA A 87 -7.09 1.73 23.76
N LEU A 88 -7.83 1.73 22.66
CA LEU A 88 -8.09 2.94 21.89
C LEU A 88 -8.89 3.94 22.72
N SER A 89 -8.62 5.24 22.56
CA SER A 89 -9.37 6.28 23.24
C SER A 89 -10.86 6.26 22.84
N ALA A 90 -11.73 6.79 23.69
CA ALA A 90 -13.16 6.90 23.39
C ALA A 90 -13.40 7.76 22.13
N HIS A 91 -12.64 8.84 21.95
CA HIS A 91 -12.72 9.71 20.77
C HIS A 91 -12.34 8.96 19.49
N ASP A 92 -11.17 8.29 19.49
CA ASP A 92 -10.69 7.57 18.31
C ASP A 92 -11.57 6.36 18.00
N SER A 93 -12.11 5.70 19.03
CA SER A 93 -13.09 4.60 18.86
C SER A 93 -14.36 5.08 18.16
N TRP A 94 -14.88 6.24 18.57
CA TRP A 94 -16.04 6.86 17.93
C TRP A 94 -15.73 7.29 16.50
N THR A 95 -14.57 7.91 16.28
CA THR A 95 -14.08 8.33 14.95
C THR A 95 -13.96 7.14 14.03
N LEU A 96 -13.31 6.06 14.47
CA LEU A 96 -13.17 4.83 13.70
C LEU A 96 -14.53 4.20 13.36
N ALA A 97 -15.43 4.11 14.34
CA ALA A 97 -16.79 3.57 14.12
C ALA A 97 -17.58 4.39 13.09
N LYS A 98 -17.37 5.70 13.07
CA LYS A 98 -17.97 6.62 12.08
C LYS A 98 -17.38 6.38 10.68
N HIS A 99 -16.04 6.27 10.57
CA HIS A 99 -15.34 6.05 9.30
C HIS A 99 -15.65 4.68 8.68
N LEU A 100 -15.84 3.65 9.49
CA LEU A 100 -16.23 2.33 9.02
C LEU A 100 -17.56 2.32 8.24
N LYS A 101 -18.46 3.27 8.52
CA LYS A 101 -19.74 3.39 7.79
C LYS A 101 -19.56 3.72 6.31
N THR A 102 -18.48 4.40 5.95
CA THR A 102 -18.16 4.76 4.56
C THR A 102 -17.10 3.86 3.93
N LEU A 103 -16.52 2.93 4.67
CA LEU A 103 -15.51 2.02 4.16
C LEU A 103 -15.92 1.30 2.85
N PRO A 104 -17.17 0.76 2.72
CA PRO A 104 -17.56 0.07 1.50
C PRO A 104 -17.55 0.94 0.25
N VAL A 105 -17.96 2.21 0.38
CA VAL A 105 -17.98 3.16 -0.74
C VAL A 105 -16.56 3.58 -1.09
N ARG A 106 -15.75 3.96 -0.10
CA ARG A 106 -14.36 4.38 -0.28
C ARG A 106 -13.51 3.27 -0.89
N PHE A 107 -13.53 2.07 -0.31
CA PHE A 107 -12.70 0.97 -0.78
C PHE A 107 -13.07 0.53 -2.20
N ARG A 108 -14.37 0.51 -2.54
CA ARG A 108 -14.83 0.19 -3.90
C ARG A 108 -14.34 1.22 -4.91
N GLN A 109 -14.49 2.51 -4.60
CA GLN A 109 -14.06 3.58 -5.50
C GLN A 109 -12.54 3.58 -5.69
N SER A 110 -11.78 3.51 -4.59
CA SER A 110 -10.31 3.43 -4.67
C SER A 110 -9.82 2.20 -5.45
N THR A 111 -10.49 1.03 -5.28
CA THR A 111 -10.17 -0.18 -6.06
C THR A 111 -10.45 0.03 -7.54
N SER A 112 -11.60 0.60 -7.89
CA SER A 112 -11.94 0.88 -9.30
C SER A 112 -10.96 1.89 -9.93
N ASN A 113 -10.55 2.91 -9.18
CA ASN A 113 -9.54 3.86 -9.64
C ASN A 113 -8.18 3.16 -9.83
N ALA A 114 -7.81 2.27 -8.90
CA ALA A 114 -6.56 1.51 -8.99
C ALA A 114 -6.51 0.63 -10.24
N GLU A 115 -7.60 -0.06 -10.58
CA GLU A 115 -7.68 -0.88 -11.79
C GLU A 115 -7.42 -0.06 -13.06
N LYS A 116 -8.02 1.14 -13.19
CA LYS A 116 -7.76 2.06 -14.32
C LYS A 116 -6.29 2.52 -14.39
N LEU A 117 -5.70 2.81 -13.22
CA LEU A 117 -4.28 3.20 -13.14
C LEU A 117 -3.34 2.04 -13.48
N VAL A 118 -3.67 0.80 -13.11
CA VAL A 118 -2.93 -0.40 -13.51
C VAL A 118 -2.94 -0.56 -15.03
N ASP A 119 -4.11 -0.42 -15.65
CA ASP A 119 -4.26 -0.50 -17.10
C ASP A 119 -3.44 0.58 -17.81
N PHE A 120 -3.47 1.81 -17.31
CA PHE A 120 -2.69 2.93 -17.83
C PHE A 120 -1.18 2.68 -17.68
N LEU A 121 -0.70 2.40 -16.46
CA LEU A 121 0.72 2.21 -16.18
C LEU A 121 1.32 1.02 -16.95
N SER A 122 0.54 -0.03 -17.17
CA SER A 122 0.98 -1.22 -17.92
C SER A 122 1.22 -0.95 -19.40
N GLN A 123 0.72 0.16 -19.93
CA GLN A 123 0.88 0.57 -21.33
C GLN A 123 1.97 1.63 -21.52
N ARG A 124 2.62 2.07 -20.44
CA ARG A 124 3.64 3.14 -20.50
C ARG A 124 5.03 2.59 -20.78
N ASP A 125 5.69 3.20 -21.77
CA ASP A 125 7.05 2.84 -22.12
C ASP A 125 8.07 3.16 -21.03
N GLU A 126 7.79 4.13 -20.20
CA GLU A 126 8.63 4.56 -19.07
C GLU A 126 8.56 3.60 -17.86
N VAL A 127 7.55 2.73 -17.83
CA VAL A 127 7.31 1.77 -16.75
C VAL A 127 7.85 0.40 -17.13
N ALA A 128 8.71 -0.16 -16.31
CA ALA A 128 9.29 -1.49 -16.52
C ALA A 128 8.36 -2.61 -16.05
N GLU A 129 7.65 -2.40 -14.95
CA GLU A 129 6.82 -3.43 -14.32
C GLU A 129 5.74 -2.79 -13.44
N VAL A 130 4.56 -3.38 -13.44
CA VAL A 130 3.44 -3.02 -12.56
C VAL A 130 3.11 -4.21 -11.67
N TYR A 131 3.11 -3.98 -10.37
CA TYR A 131 2.79 -4.98 -9.35
C TYR A 131 1.39 -4.71 -8.82
N TYR A 132 0.47 -5.59 -9.11
CA TYR A 132 -0.91 -5.48 -8.64
C TYR A 132 -1.48 -6.85 -8.26
N PRO A 133 -2.02 -7.01 -7.04
CA PRO A 133 -2.56 -8.31 -6.62
C PRO A 133 -3.65 -8.85 -7.53
N GLY A 134 -4.45 -7.96 -8.15
CA GLY A 134 -5.50 -8.32 -9.10
C GLY A 134 -5.02 -9.08 -10.34
N ASN A 135 -3.73 -9.01 -10.66
CA ASN A 135 -3.12 -9.76 -11.77
C ASN A 135 -2.74 -11.20 -11.38
N SER A 136 -2.95 -11.61 -10.14
CA SER A 136 -2.59 -12.94 -9.63
C SER A 136 -3.83 -13.84 -9.48
N ASN A 137 -3.87 -14.95 -10.21
CA ASN A 137 -4.92 -15.97 -10.06
C ASN A 137 -4.98 -16.52 -8.63
N LEU A 138 -3.81 -16.70 -7.97
CA LEU A 138 -3.76 -17.14 -6.58
C LEU A 138 -4.43 -16.11 -5.67
N HIS A 139 -4.15 -14.81 -5.87
CA HIS A 139 -4.80 -13.77 -5.09
C HIS A 139 -6.31 -13.78 -5.30
N LEU A 140 -6.77 -13.79 -6.53
CA LEU A 140 -8.20 -13.78 -6.86
C LEU A 140 -8.95 -15.06 -6.42
N SER A 141 -8.24 -16.17 -6.19
CA SER A 141 -8.84 -17.38 -5.58
C SER A 141 -9.16 -17.24 -4.09
N GLN A 142 -8.58 -16.25 -3.42
CA GLN A 142 -8.71 -16.01 -1.98
C GLN A 142 -9.12 -14.58 -1.60
N ALA A 143 -9.34 -13.70 -2.58
CA ALA A 143 -9.76 -12.32 -2.42
C ALA A 143 -10.79 -11.93 -3.48
N LYS A 144 -11.55 -10.86 -3.24
CA LYS A 144 -12.63 -10.40 -4.12
C LYS A 144 -12.20 -9.37 -5.16
N SER A 145 -11.01 -8.78 -4.98
CA SER A 145 -10.45 -7.74 -5.85
C SER A 145 -8.94 -7.65 -5.63
N GLY A 146 -8.24 -6.86 -6.44
CA GLY A 146 -6.83 -6.55 -6.24
C GLY A 146 -6.55 -5.51 -5.16
N GLY A 147 -7.60 -4.82 -4.68
CA GLY A 147 -7.48 -3.72 -3.72
C GLY A 147 -7.05 -2.40 -4.38
N ALA A 148 -6.66 -1.45 -3.54
CA ALA A 148 -6.40 -0.07 -3.96
C ALA A 148 -4.92 0.36 -3.81
N VAL A 149 -4.00 -0.59 -3.74
CA VAL A 149 -2.56 -0.30 -3.66
C VAL A 149 -1.84 -0.95 -4.84
N ILE A 150 -1.03 -0.17 -5.54
CA ILE A 150 -0.28 -0.54 -6.74
C ILE A 150 1.20 -0.36 -6.45
N GLY A 151 2.06 -1.25 -6.93
CA GLY A 151 3.47 -1.01 -7.10
C GLY A 151 3.80 -0.83 -8.57
N PHE A 152 4.76 0.01 -8.90
CA PHE A 152 5.33 0.06 -10.24
C PHE A 152 6.79 0.47 -10.18
N ARG A 153 7.53 0.10 -11.22
CA ARG A 153 8.96 0.37 -11.32
C ARG A 153 9.26 1.10 -12.63
N LEU A 154 9.98 2.20 -12.54
CA LEU A 154 10.48 2.91 -13.73
C LEU A 154 11.56 2.07 -14.44
N LYS A 155 11.67 2.20 -15.76
CA LYS A 155 12.73 1.58 -16.56
C LYS A 155 14.11 2.16 -16.25
N ASP A 156 14.15 3.46 -15.99
CA ASP A 156 15.36 4.18 -15.62
C ASP A 156 15.20 4.76 -14.22
N GLU A 157 15.91 4.18 -13.27
CA GLU A 157 15.87 4.59 -11.85
C GLU A 157 16.43 6.01 -11.64
N THR A 158 17.27 6.50 -12.53
CA THR A 158 17.82 7.87 -12.43
C THR A 158 16.77 8.95 -12.62
N LYS A 159 15.64 8.59 -13.23
CA LYS A 159 14.47 9.47 -13.47
C LYS A 159 13.53 9.56 -12.27
N ALA A 160 13.76 8.77 -11.23
CA ALA A 160 12.84 8.66 -10.08
C ALA A 160 12.60 10.01 -9.39
N GLN A 161 13.64 10.82 -9.17
CA GLN A 161 13.49 12.13 -8.52
C GLN A 161 12.72 13.11 -9.41
N ALA A 162 13.08 13.20 -10.70
CA ALA A 162 12.39 14.08 -11.65
C ALA A 162 10.90 13.71 -11.79
N PHE A 163 10.58 12.41 -11.79
CA PHE A 163 9.18 11.94 -11.78
C PHE A 163 8.43 12.43 -10.54
N VAL A 164 9.02 12.29 -9.36
CA VAL A 164 8.41 12.73 -8.09
C VAL A 164 8.20 14.25 -8.07
N ASP A 165 9.20 15.02 -8.54
CA ASP A 165 9.17 16.49 -8.53
C ASP A 165 8.12 17.07 -9.50
N ALA A 166 7.75 16.33 -10.54
CA ALA A 166 6.77 16.74 -11.54
C ALA A 166 5.31 16.41 -11.14
N LEU A 167 5.10 15.58 -10.12
CA LEU A 167 3.76 15.24 -9.64
C LEU A 167 3.12 16.40 -8.88
N THR A 168 1.83 16.60 -9.09
CA THR A 168 1.07 17.67 -8.42
C THR A 168 -0.12 17.16 -7.63
N LEU A 169 -0.75 16.07 -8.05
CA LEU A 169 -1.98 15.58 -7.43
C LEU A 169 -1.74 14.50 -6.35
N PRO A 170 -0.95 13.44 -6.58
CA PRO A 170 -0.63 12.48 -5.52
C PRO A 170 0.23 13.10 -4.43
N LEU A 171 -0.11 12.86 -3.17
CA LEU A 171 0.72 13.24 -2.03
C LEU A 171 1.98 12.35 -1.99
N VAL A 172 3.16 12.96 -2.10
CA VAL A 172 4.42 12.24 -1.93
C VAL A 172 4.73 12.09 -0.44
N SER A 173 4.38 10.94 0.13
CA SER A 173 4.48 10.71 1.57
C SER A 173 4.55 9.22 1.91
N VAL A 174 4.81 8.95 3.18
CA VAL A 174 4.61 7.64 3.81
C VAL A 174 3.12 7.38 4.05
N SER A 175 2.78 6.16 4.48
CA SER A 175 1.42 5.73 4.75
C SER A 175 0.68 5.23 3.51
N LEU A 176 -0.62 4.95 3.66
CA LEU A 176 -1.52 4.44 2.63
C LEU A 176 -2.96 4.40 3.13
N GLY A 177 -3.90 4.18 2.23
CA GLY A 177 -5.29 3.87 2.57
C GLY A 177 -6.13 5.08 2.99
N GLY A 178 -5.63 6.29 2.69
CA GLY A 178 -6.39 7.53 2.81
C GLY A 178 -7.40 7.72 1.69
N VAL A 179 -8.19 8.79 1.78
CA VAL A 179 -9.07 9.24 0.71
C VAL A 179 -8.29 9.97 -0.39
N GLU A 180 -7.11 10.49 -0.05
CA GLU A 180 -6.14 11.05 -0.98
C GLU A 180 -5.22 9.97 -1.55
N THR A 181 -4.83 10.13 -2.81
CA THR A 181 -3.80 9.28 -3.42
C THR A 181 -2.42 9.61 -2.86
N ILE A 182 -1.72 8.58 -2.36
CA ILE A 182 -0.39 8.71 -1.75
C ILE A 182 0.62 7.91 -2.58
N LEU A 183 1.63 8.60 -3.10
CA LEU A 183 2.82 7.98 -3.68
C LEU A 183 3.90 7.86 -2.60
N SER A 184 4.35 6.64 -2.37
CA SER A 184 5.52 6.39 -1.50
C SER A 184 6.69 5.89 -2.34
N HIS A 185 7.91 6.34 -1.97
CA HIS A 185 9.17 5.85 -2.51
C HIS A 185 9.83 4.93 -1.47
N PRO A 186 9.67 3.60 -1.55
CA PRO A 186 10.10 2.69 -0.50
C PRO A 186 11.58 2.79 -0.17
N ALA A 187 12.44 3.00 -1.17
CA ALA A 187 13.89 3.08 -0.99
C ALA A 187 14.35 4.23 -0.07
N THR A 188 13.69 5.38 -0.12
CA THR A 188 14.02 6.57 0.70
C THR A 188 13.10 6.77 1.91
N MET A 189 11.99 6.02 1.99
CA MET A 189 10.97 6.15 3.04
C MET A 189 10.91 4.91 3.93
N SER A 190 9.98 3.99 3.66
CA SER A 190 9.69 2.87 4.55
C SER A 190 10.83 1.85 4.72
N HIS A 191 11.76 1.78 3.76
CA HIS A 191 12.89 0.87 3.75
C HIS A 191 14.25 1.60 3.74
N ALA A 192 14.29 2.89 4.03
CA ALA A 192 15.51 3.70 4.02
C ALA A 192 16.59 3.17 4.98
N ALA A 193 16.18 2.58 6.12
CA ALA A 193 17.11 2.00 7.09
C ALA A 193 17.67 0.63 6.68
N VAL A 194 17.15 -0.01 5.62
CA VAL A 194 17.65 -1.29 5.12
C VAL A 194 18.82 -1.02 4.18
N PRO A 195 19.97 -1.72 4.33
CA PRO A 195 21.09 -1.56 3.41
C PRO A 195 20.68 -1.73 1.95
N GLU A 196 21.25 -0.92 1.06
CA GLU A 196 20.87 -0.88 -0.36
C GLU A 196 21.00 -2.25 -1.04
N GLU A 197 22.08 -2.96 -0.78
CA GLU A 197 22.33 -4.31 -1.31
C GLU A 197 21.17 -5.27 -0.96
N VAL A 198 20.74 -5.26 0.31
CA VAL A 198 19.62 -6.10 0.80
C VAL A 198 18.28 -5.65 0.20
N ARG A 199 18.09 -4.34 -0.02
CA ARG A 199 16.89 -3.82 -0.69
C ARG A 199 16.82 -4.31 -2.13
N ASN A 200 17.93 -4.20 -2.86
CA ASN A 200 18.04 -4.61 -4.27
C ASN A 200 17.79 -6.11 -4.44
N GLU A 201 18.36 -6.97 -3.57
CA GLU A 201 18.08 -8.41 -3.53
C GLU A 201 16.58 -8.71 -3.34
N ARG A 202 15.87 -7.87 -2.61
CA ARG A 202 14.42 -8.00 -2.37
C ARG A 202 13.56 -7.37 -3.46
N GLY A 203 14.16 -6.72 -4.46
CA GLY A 203 13.47 -6.00 -5.53
C GLY A 203 12.99 -4.61 -5.14
N ILE A 204 13.48 -4.05 -4.02
CA ILE A 204 13.17 -2.69 -3.56
C ILE A 204 14.26 -1.75 -4.10
N THR A 205 14.24 -1.56 -5.41
CA THR A 205 15.19 -0.71 -6.12
C THR A 205 14.80 0.76 -6.02
N PHE A 206 15.68 1.66 -6.45
CA PHE A 206 15.43 3.10 -6.40
C PHE A 206 14.32 3.54 -7.37
N GLY A 207 14.05 2.77 -8.42
CA GLY A 207 12.95 3.02 -9.36
C GLY A 207 11.58 2.51 -8.88
N LEU A 208 11.49 1.82 -7.73
CA LEU A 208 10.23 1.27 -7.23
C LEU A 208 9.38 2.31 -6.51
N PHE A 209 8.14 2.45 -6.92
CA PHE A 209 7.11 3.26 -6.27
C PHE A 209 5.94 2.41 -5.79
N ARG A 210 5.28 2.89 -4.74
CA ARG A 210 4.01 2.34 -4.25
C ARG A 210 2.95 3.44 -4.25
N LEU A 211 1.86 3.23 -4.98
CA LEU A 211 0.75 4.14 -5.09
C LEU A 211 -0.45 3.58 -4.31
N SER A 212 -0.88 4.27 -3.27
CA SER A 212 -2.14 4.02 -2.56
C SER A 212 -3.20 4.93 -3.16
N VAL A 213 -4.11 4.37 -3.92
CA VAL A 213 -5.05 5.13 -4.72
C VAL A 213 -6.23 5.60 -3.87
N GLY A 214 -6.53 6.89 -3.96
CA GLY A 214 -7.61 7.58 -3.27
C GLY A 214 -8.91 7.65 -4.06
N LEU A 215 -9.66 8.72 -3.80
CA LEU A 215 -11.02 8.94 -4.33
C LEU A 215 -11.07 10.00 -5.44
N GLU A 216 -9.95 10.56 -5.83
CA GLU A 216 -9.84 11.55 -6.90
C GLU A 216 -10.40 11.00 -8.21
N GLN A 217 -10.73 11.86 -9.15
CA GLN A 217 -11.12 11.42 -10.48
C GLN A 217 -9.96 10.68 -11.15
N PRO A 218 -10.15 9.43 -11.58
CA PRO A 218 -9.04 8.64 -12.11
C PRO A 218 -8.43 9.25 -13.37
N GLU A 219 -9.21 9.99 -14.15
CA GLU A 219 -8.75 10.69 -15.35
C GLU A 219 -7.76 11.82 -15.01
N GLU A 220 -7.96 12.52 -13.88
CA GLU A 220 -7.05 13.55 -13.38
C GLU A 220 -5.76 12.94 -12.84
N LEU A 221 -5.85 11.83 -12.08
CA LEU A 221 -4.69 11.08 -11.62
C LEU A 221 -3.84 10.55 -12.80
N ILE A 222 -4.50 10.01 -13.82
CA ILE A 222 -3.84 9.52 -15.03
C ILE A 222 -3.12 10.68 -15.75
N ALA A 223 -3.79 11.82 -15.90
CA ALA A 223 -3.21 12.97 -16.58
C ALA A 223 -1.98 13.53 -15.85
N ASP A 224 -2.02 13.60 -14.52
CA ASP A 224 -0.92 14.08 -13.68
C ASP A 224 0.29 13.10 -13.74
N ILE A 225 0.04 11.80 -13.60
CA ILE A 225 1.10 10.78 -13.70
C ILE A 225 1.68 10.70 -15.11
N ASP A 226 0.85 10.82 -16.15
CA ASP A 226 1.31 10.87 -17.55
C ASP A 226 2.22 12.07 -17.81
N TYR A 227 1.82 13.23 -17.32
CA TYR A 227 2.64 14.43 -17.38
C TYR A 227 3.99 14.23 -16.67
N ALA A 228 3.97 13.71 -15.44
CA ALA A 228 5.18 13.50 -14.66
C ALA A 228 6.13 12.46 -15.29
N LEU A 229 5.59 11.39 -15.89
CA LEU A 229 6.40 10.42 -16.63
C LEU A 229 7.06 11.07 -17.84
N LYS A 230 6.32 11.85 -18.64
CA LYS A 230 6.85 12.54 -19.81
C LYS A 230 7.93 13.55 -19.45
N GLU A 231 7.70 14.37 -18.42
CA GLU A 231 8.69 15.35 -17.96
C GLU A 231 9.97 14.67 -17.47
N ALA A 232 9.86 13.58 -16.69
CA ALA A 232 11.01 12.88 -16.17
C ALA A 232 11.86 12.21 -17.28
N PHE A 233 11.22 11.71 -18.34
CA PHE A 233 11.90 11.02 -19.44
C PHE A 233 12.19 11.89 -20.66
N ASN A 234 11.76 13.16 -20.65
CA ASN A 234 12.06 14.09 -21.74
C ASN A 234 13.55 14.51 -21.65
N GLU A 235 14.36 14.09 -22.64
CA GLU A 235 15.79 14.37 -22.68
C GLU A 235 16.13 15.85 -23.02
N SER A 236 15.12 16.70 -23.21
CA SER A 236 15.27 17.98 -23.88
C SER A 236 15.53 19.18 -22.97
N ILE A 237 15.62 19.05 -21.64
CA ILE A 237 15.90 20.20 -20.74
C ILE A 237 16.81 19.78 -19.59
N ILE A 238 18.08 19.52 -19.88
CA ILE A 238 19.18 19.75 -18.94
C ILE A 238 20.27 20.47 -19.71
N GLU A 239 20.12 21.77 -19.90
CA GLU A 239 21.31 22.60 -20.02
C GLU A 239 21.98 22.60 -18.64
N PRO A 240 23.28 22.20 -18.55
CA PRO A 240 24.02 22.35 -17.32
C PRO A 240 24.08 23.84 -16.99
N PHE A 241 23.67 24.20 -15.79
CA PHE A 241 23.84 25.53 -15.25
C PHE A 241 25.34 25.82 -15.28
N GLU A 242 25.80 26.57 -16.29
CA GLU A 242 27.16 27.09 -16.30
C GLU A 242 27.33 28.00 -15.09
N GLU A 243 28.17 27.58 -14.14
CA GLU A 243 28.72 28.47 -13.11
C GLU A 243 29.36 29.68 -13.80
N GLN A 244 28.63 30.78 -13.89
CA GLN A 244 29.25 32.06 -14.18
C GLN A 244 30.15 32.39 -13.01
N ARG A 245 31.42 32.07 -13.18
CA ARG A 245 32.52 32.58 -12.36
C ARG A 245 32.47 34.10 -12.38
N PHE A 246 32.11 34.69 -11.26
CA PHE A 246 32.39 36.08 -11.02
C PHE A 246 33.90 36.23 -10.91
N SER A 247 34.55 36.63 -12.01
CA SER A 247 35.89 37.16 -12.04
C SER A 247 35.80 38.69 -12.04
N SER A 248 36.16 39.28 -10.94
CA SER A 248 36.78 40.59 -10.71
C SER A 248 36.32 41.25 -9.42
#